data_996e518d39a701ba7b3101499edd9c7c
#
_entry.id   996e518d39a701ba7b3101499edd9c7c
#
_cell.length_a   1.000
_cell.length_b   1.000
_cell.length_c   1.000
_cell.angle_alpha   90.00
_cell.angle_beta   90.00
_cell.angle_gamma   90.00
#
_symmetry.space_group_name_H-M   'P 1'
#
loop_
_entity.id
_entity.type
_entity.pdbx_description
1 polymer ?
#
loop_
_entity_poly.entity_id
_entity_poly.type
_entity_poly.pdbx_seq_one_letter_code
_entity_poly.pdbx_strand_id
1 'polypeptide(L)'
;MANSWRISALADRHRALGSNLEDWNGMGTAWTYSGNLADQHEAIRTKAGLMDVSGLKKVHYVGPHAESLLNWATTRDVSKLYPGKSVYAAMLNEDGKFIDDCIVYRTGPNAFMVVHGSGTGYERLVRSAQGRQVAVLFDDDLHDLSLQGPAAVDFLAEHVPGIRDLPYFHHLQTRLFGKPVMISRTGYTGERG
;
A
#
# COMPACT_ATOMS: atom_id res chain seq x y z
N MET A 1 -2.03 -26.43 15.28
CA MET A 1 -0.79 -25.77 14.83
C MET A 1 -1.00 -24.28 15.05
N ALA A 2 -0.09 -23.58 15.73
CA ALA A 2 -0.18 -22.14 15.89
C ALA A 2 -0.06 -21.52 14.50
N ASN A 3 -0.96 -20.59 14.15
CA ASN A 3 -0.89 -19.86 12.90
C ASN A 3 0.43 -19.07 12.85
N SER A 4 1.25 -19.34 11.84
CA SER A 4 2.58 -18.72 11.68
C SER A 4 2.51 -17.45 10.83
N TRP A 5 1.44 -16.65 10.98
CA TRP A 5 1.38 -15.35 10.31
C TRP A 5 2.20 -14.27 11.03
N ARG A 6 2.60 -13.25 10.30
CA ARG A 6 3.19 -12.04 10.86
C ARG A 6 2.16 -11.28 11.69
N ILE A 7 2.62 -10.48 12.62
CA ILE A 7 1.75 -9.69 13.50
C ILE A 7 2.05 -8.21 13.28
N SER A 8 1.02 -7.44 12.94
CA SER A 8 1.12 -5.99 12.83
C SER A 8 1.53 -5.36 14.16
N ALA A 9 2.27 -4.25 14.12
CA ALA A 9 2.57 -3.43 15.29
C ALA A 9 1.31 -2.93 16.01
N LEU A 10 0.15 -2.94 15.35
CA LEU A 10 -1.14 -2.55 15.90
C LEU A 10 -1.95 -3.72 16.47
N ALA A 11 -1.42 -4.95 16.43
CA ALA A 11 -2.17 -6.17 16.80
C ALA A 11 -2.81 -6.11 18.19
N ASP A 12 -2.09 -5.59 19.19
CA ASP A 12 -2.62 -5.48 20.55
C ASP A 12 -3.74 -4.43 20.65
N ARG A 13 -3.67 -3.36 19.86
CA ARG A 13 -4.75 -2.38 19.76
C ARG A 13 -5.98 -2.97 19.08
N HIS A 14 -5.79 -3.76 18.03
CA HIS A 14 -6.90 -4.48 17.36
C HIS A 14 -7.58 -5.44 18.32
N ARG A 15 -6.82 -6.23 19.08
CA ARG A 15 -7.35 -7.15 20.10
C ARG A 15 -8.10 -6.40 21.21
N ALA A 16 -7.56 -5.27 21.67
CA ALA A 16 -8.22 -4.44 22.69
C ALA A 16 -9.57 -3.86 22.20
N LEU A 17 -9.76 -3.71 20.89
CA LEU A 17 -11.02 -3.30 20.25
C LEU A 17 -11.92 -4.51 19.92
N GLY A 18 -11.56 -5.73 20.36
CA GLY A 18 -12.37 -6.92 20.20
C GLY A 18 -12.17 -7.67 18.88
N SER A 19 -11.09 -7.39 18.14
CA SER A 19 -10.80 -8.13 16.91
C SER A 19 -10.11 -9.47 17.20
N ASN A 20 -10.63 -10.53 16.57
CA ASN A 20 -9.93 -11.81 16.43
C ASN A 20 -9.16 -11.76 15.11
N LEU A 21 -7.87 -11.44 15.17
CA LEU A 21 -7.06 -11.33 13.97
C LEU A 21 -7.16 -12.58 13.09
N GLU A 22 -7.31 -12.34 11.78
CA GLU A 22 -7.42 -13.38 10.74
C GLU A 22 -6.28 -13.25 9.73
N ASP A 23 -5.94 -14.34 9.06
CA ASP A 23 -4.87 -14.32 8.05
C ASP A 23 -5.27 -13.53 6.81
N TRP A 24 -4.44 -12.57 6.44
CA TRP A 24 -4.46 -11.92 5.13
C TRP A 24 -3.04 -11.79 4.59
N ASN A 25 -2.72 -12.57 3.57
CA ASN A 25 -1.38 -12.61 2.97
C ASN A 25 -0.25 -12.92 3.98
N GLY A 26 -0.52 -13.78 4.96
CA GLY A 26 0.43 -14.10 6.01
C GLY A 26 0.58 -13.00 7.08
N MET A 27 -0.37 -12.06 7.16
CA MET A 27 -0.46 -11.04 8.19
C MET A 27 -1.74 -11.21 8.99
N GLY A 28 -1.63 -11.26 10.33
CA GLY A 28 -2.78 -11.23 11.21
C GLY A 28 -3.49 -9.87 11.15
N THR A 29 -4.62 -9.84 10.48
CA THR A 29 -5.38 -8.64 10.11
C THR A 29 -6.69 -8.54 10.87
N ALA A 30 -7.06 -7.33 11.25
CA ALA A 30 -8.34 -7.05 11.90
C ALA A 30 -9.43 -6.81 10.84
N TRP A 31 -10.35 -7.77 10.68
CA TRP A 31 -11.50 -7.64 9.78
C TRP A 31 -12.74 -7.07 10.47
N THR A 32 -12.88 -7.34 11.76
CA THR A 32 -14.05 -6.93 12.55
C THR A 32 -13.62 -6.45 13.92
N TYR A 33 -14.45 -5.62 14.53
CA TYR A 33 -14.32 -5.12 15.89
C TYR A 33 -15.64 -5.31 16.64
N SER A 34 -15.61 -5.18 17.97
CA SER A 34 -16.82 -5.29 18.79
C SER A 34 -17.80 -4.11 18.66
N GLY A 35 -17.36 -2.99 18.06
CA GLY A 35 -18.20 -1.81 17.84
C GLY A 35 -19.24 -2.01 16.73
N ASN A 36 -20.25 -1.13 16.71
CA ASN A 36 -21.27 -1.14 15.67
C ASN A 36 -20.67 -0.79 14.31
N LEU A 37 -20.90 -1.63 13.30
CA LEU A 37 -20.37 -1.45 11.95
C LEU A 37 -20.92 -0.18 11.26
N ALA A 38 -22.21 0.15 11.49
CA ALA A 38 -22.81 1.34 10.90
C ALA A 38 -22.19 2.62 11.47
N ASP A 39 -21.91 2.66 12.77
CA ASP A 39 -21.25 3.80 13.42
C ASP A 39 -19.81 3.97 12.92
N GLN A 40 -19.10 2.87 12.71
CA GLN A 40 -17.74 2.89 12.13
C GLN A 40 -17.76 3.43 10.69
N HIS A 41 -18.70 2.96 9.87
CA HIS A 41 -18.89 3.44 8.52
C HIS A 41 -19.24 4.93 8.49
N GLU A 42 -20.18 5.37 9.33
CA GLU A 42 -20.56 6.78 9.44
C GLU A 42 -19.38 7.65 9.88
N ALA A 43 -18.57 7.17 10.82
CA ALA A 43 -17.37 7.89 11.27
C ALA A 43 -16.38 8.12 10.12
N ILE A 44 -16.16 7.14 9.24
CA ILE A 44 -15.32 7.31 8.05
C ILE A 44 -15.95 8.31 7.09
N ARG A 45 -17.27 8.28 6.89
CA ARG A 45 -17.97 9.17 5.95
C ARG A 45 -18.07 10.62 6.43
N THR A 46 -18.12 10.85 7.74
CA THR A 46 -18.37 12.19 8.33
C THR A 46 -17.19 12.78 9.07
N LYS A 47 -16.21 11.94 9.47
CA LYS A 47 -15.02 12.33 10.24
C LYS A 47 -13.77 11.72 9.63
N ALA A 48 -13.24 10.67 10.25
CA ALA A 48 -12.10 9.90 9.75
C ALA A 48 -12.10 8.49 10.36
N GLY A 49 -11.48 7.56 9.64
CA GLY A 49 -11.16 6.22 10.12
C GLY A 49 -9.74 5.82 9.71
N LEU A 50 -9.09 5.03 10.56
CA LEU A 50 -7.79 4.46 10.30
C LEU A 50 -7.94 2.95 10.11
N MET A 51 -7.52 2.43 8.97
CA MET A 51 -7.52 1.00 8.66
C MET A 51 -6.08 0.49 8.56
N ASP A 52 -5.80 -0.66 9.17
CA ASP A 52 -4.54 -1.38 9.01
C ASP A 52 -4.65 -2.30 7.79
N VAL A 53 -3.96 -1.96 6.72
CA VAL A 53 -3.91 -2.72 5.47
C VAL A 53 -2.53 -3.34 5.24
N SER A 54 -1.78 -3.58 6.33
CA SER A 54 -0.42 -4.12 6.28
C SER A 54 -0.31 -5.51 5.66
N GLY A 55 -1.43 -6.22 5.45
CA GLY A 55 -1.49 -7.46 4.67
C GLY A 55 -1.20 -7.27 3.18
N LEU A 56 -1.28 -6.05 2.64
CA LEU A 56 -0.79 -5.77 1.29
C LEU A 56 0.72 -6.03 1.21
N LYS A 57 1.17 -6.58 0.09
CA LYS A 57 2.60 -6.83 -0.16
C LYS A 57 3.27 -5.55 -0.62
N LYS A 58 4.38 -5.18 0.00
CA LYS A 58 5.23 -4.03 -0.35
C LYS A 58 6.55 -4.56 -0.89
N VAL A 59 6.85 -4.28 -2.15
CA VAL A 59 8.03 -4.82 -2.83
C VAL A 59 8.79 -3.68 -3.50
N HIS A 60 10.07 -3.55 -3.18
CA HIS A 60 10.96 -2.58 -3.80
C HIS A 60 11.66 -3.18 -5.02
N TYR A 61 11.75 -2.40 -6.08
CA TYR A 61 12.46 -2.69 -7.32
C TYR A 61 13.48 -1.60 -7.57
N VAL A 62 14.75 -1.94 -7.49
CA VAL A 62 15.85 -0.96 -7.60
C VAL A 62 16.87 -1.43 -8.62
N GLY A 63 17.18 -0.60 -9.60
CA GLY A 63 18.18 -0.88 -10.61
C GLY A 63 17.82 -0.32 -11.98
N PRO A 64 18.78 -0.34 -12.92
CA PRO A 64 18.61 0.26 -14.24
C PRO A 64 17.46 -0.38 -15.06
N HIS A 65 17.08 -1.63 -14.77
CA HIS A 65 15.99 -2.30 -15.46
C HIS A 65 14.66 -2.31 -14.69
N ALA A 66 14.55 -1.59 -13.57
CA ALA A 66 13.32 -1.56 -12.76
C ALA A 66 12.12 -0.99 -13.55
N GLU A 67 12.32 0.13 -14.25
CA GLU A 67 11.27 0.75 -15.09
C GLU A 67 10.81 -0.20 -16.21
N SER A 68 11.74 -0.76 -16.98
CA SER A 68 11.41 -1.67 -18.08
C SER A 68 10.76 -2.97 -17.62
N LEU A 69 11.13 -3.46 -16.44
CA LEU A 69 10.48 -4.61 -15.81
C LEU A 69 9.03 -4.31 -15.48
N LEU A 70 8.78 -3.18 -14.83
CA LEU A 70 7.41 -2.81 -14.41
C LEU A 70 6.53 -2.45 -15.61
N ASN A 71 7.08 -1.82 -16.66
CA ASN A 71 6.38 -1.62 -17.93
C ASN A 71 5.97 -2.94 -18.61
N TRP A 72 6.81 -3.96 -18.50
CA TRP A 72 6.51 -5.29 -19.04
C TRP A 72 5.44 -6.02 -18.22
N ALA A 73 5.51 -5.92 -16.89
CA ALA A 73 4.70 -6.73 -15.99
C ALA A 73 3.32 -6.13 -15.68
N THR A 74 3.11 -4.85 -15.95
CA THR A 74 1.87 -4.13 -15.63
C THR A 74 1.19 -3.54 -16.86
N THR A 75 -0.09 -3.21 -16.73
CA THR A 75 -0.91 -2.66 -17.82
C THR A 75 -0.78 -1.15 -18.01
N ARG A 76 0.16 -0.49 -17.31
CA ARG A 76 0.35 0.96 -17.36
C ARG A 76 1.75 1.31 -17.85
N ASP A 77 1.85 2.45 -18.52
CA ASP A 77 3.12 3.03 -18.95
C ASP A 77 3.83 3.69 -17.75
N VAL A 78 4.70 2.90 -17.10
CA VAL A 78 5.46 3.30 -15.91
C VAL A 78 6.54 4.34 -16.25
N SER A 79 6.96 4.44 -17.52
CA SER A 79 7.94 5.44 -17.98
C SER A 79 7.45 6.88 -17.82
N LYS A 80 6.12 7.08 -17.75
CA LYS A 80 5.51 8.39 -17.48
C LYS A 80 5.52 8.82 -16.02
N LEU A 81 5.98 7.96 -15.12
CA LEU A 81 6.15 8.32 -13.73
C LEU A 81 7.46 9.08 -13.53
N TYR A 82 7.44 10.01 -12.61
CA TYR A 82 8.61 10.69 -12.06
C TYR A 82 8.66 10.47 -10.54
N PRO A 83 9.81 10.65 -9.87
CA PRO A 83 9.89 10.50 -8.42
C PRO A 83 8.81 11.34 -7.70
N GLY A 84 8.05 10.70 -6.82
CA GLY A 84 6.87 11.30 -6.16
C GLY A 84 5.54 11.01 -6.83
N LYS A 85 5.51 10.43 -8.03
CA LYS A 85 4.29 10.02 -8.72
C LYS A 85 4.02 8.53 -8.63
N SER A 86 2.75 8.16 -8.64
CA SER A 86 2.29 6.77 -8.63
C SER A 86 1.22 6.52 -9.70
N VAL A 87 0.92 5.25 -9.93
CA VAL A 87 -0.15 4.82 -10.84
C VAL A 87 -0.76 3.51 -10.36
N TYR A 88 -2.08 3.38 -10.48
CA TYR A 88 -2.76 2.11 -10.35
C TYR A 88 -2.65 1.30 -11.64
N ALA A 89 -2.34 0.03 -11.54
CA ALA A 89 -2.16 -0.88 -12.66
C ALA A 89 -2.70 -2.28 -12.35
N ALA A 90 -3.09 -3.01 -13.39
CA ALA A 90 -3.35 -4.43 -13.30
C ALA A 90 -2.12 -5.23 -13.72
N MET A 91 -2.03 -6.46 -13.24
CA MET A 91 -1.09 -7.48 -13.68
C MET A 91 -1.86 -8.62 -14.35
N LEU A 92 -1.38 -9.08 -15.50
CA LEU A 92 -2.02 -10.11 -16.29
C LEU A 92 -1.09 -11.33 -16.43
N ASN A 93 -1.67 -12.51 -16.59
CA ASN A 93 -0.94 -13.70 -17.01
C ASN A 93 -0.70 -13.69 -18.54
N GLU A 94 -0.10 -14.76 -19.03
CA GLU A 94 0.24 -14.95 -20.46
C GLU A 94 -0.99 -15.04 -21.37
N ASP A 95 -2.15 -15.45 -20.81
CA ASP A 95 -3.43 -15.49 -21.50
C ASP A 95 -4.18 -14.15 -21.48
N GLY A 96 -3.59 -13.09 -20.91
CA GLY A 96 -4.23 -11.79 -20.76
C GLY A 96 -5.28 -11.73 -19.66
N LYS A 97 -5.35 -12.72 -18.76
CA LYS A 97 -6.29 -12.75 -17.64
C LYS A 97 -5.70 -12.01 -16.44
N PHE A 98 -6.56 -11.30 -15.73
CA PHE A 98 -6.22 -10.62 -14.49
C PHE A 98 -5.72 -11.61 -13.41
N ILE A 99 -4.60 -11.28 -12.79
CA ILE A 99 -4.01 -12.08 -11.70
C ILE A 99 -3.80 -11.30 -10.41
N ASP A 100 -3.64 -9.98 -10.50
CA ASP A 100 -3.49 -9.09 -9.35
C ASP A 100 -3.61 -7.62 -9.79
N ASP A 101 -3.77 -6.71 -8.84
CA ASP A 101 -3.64 -5.28 -9.08
C ASP A 101 -2.59 -4.67 -8.14
N CYS A 102 -2.14 -3.48 -8.49
CA CYS A 102 -1.11 -2.82 -7.72
C CYS A 102 -1.15 -1.30 -7.86
N ILE A 103 -0.51 -0.64 -6.92
CA ILE A 103 -0.06 0.74 -7.07
C ILE A 103 1.46 0.71 -7.24
N VAL A 104 1.94 1.30 -8.33
CA VAL A 104 3.37 1.48 -8.61
C VAL A 104 3.75 2.90 -8.21
N TYR A 105 4.67 3.03 -7.27
CA TYR A 105 5.24 4.29 -6.78
C TYR A 105 6.64 4.45 -7.34
N ARG A 106 6.95 5.55 -8.01
CA ARG A 106 8.34 5.87 -8.37
C ARG A 106 8.98 6.64 -7.22
N THR A 107 9.82 5.96 -6.45
CA THR A 107 10.46 6.50 -5.24
C THR A 107 11.81 7.17 -5.51
N GLY A 108 12.39 6.93 -6.70
CA GLY A 108 13.66 7.53 -7.14
C GLY A 108 13.89 7.33 -8.63
N PRO A 109 15.02 7.78 -9.18
CA PRO A 109 15.31 7.68 -10.62
C PRO A 109 15.19 6.25 -11.17
N ASN A 110 15.77 5.27 -10.46
CA ASN A 110 15.74 3.85 -10.78
C ASN A 110 15.18 3.02 -9.62
N ALA A 111 14.29 3.61 -8.82
CA ALA A 111 13.73 2.98 -7.63
C ALA A 111 12.21 3.10 -7.65
N PHE A 112 11.56 1.97 -7.42
CA PHE A 112 10.11 1.86 -7.37
C PHE A 112 9.70 1.03 -6.16
N MET A 113 8.53 1.30 -5.64
CA MET A 113 7.82 0.42 -4.71
C MET A 113 6.50 0.01 -5.36
N VAL A 114 6.18 -1.27 -5.27
CA VAL A 114 4.90 -1.82 -5.73
C VAL A 114 4.14 -2.33 -4.51
N VAL A 115 2.95 -1.80 -4.31
CA VAL A 115 2.01 -2.28 -3.29
C VAL A 115 0.91 -3.04 -4.00
N HIS A 116 0.70 -4.31 -3.64
CA HIS A 116 -0.25 -5.18 -4.33
C HIS A 116 -0.96 -6.17 -3.39
N GLY A 117 -2.01 -6.79 -3.89
CA GLY A 117 -2.96 -7.57 -3.12
C GLY A 117 -2.59 -9.04 -2.89
N SER A 118 -3.61 -9.89 -2.98
CA SER A 118 -3.55 -11.31 -2.62
C SER A 118 -3.33 -12.23 -3.82
N GLY A 119 -3.25 -11.70 -5.03
CA GLY A 119 -3.03 -12.47 -6.23
C GLY A 119 -1.59 -12.97 -6.39
N THR A 120 -1.28 -13.53 -7.55
CA THR A 120 0.04 -14.07 -7.91
C THR A 120 0.97 -13.03 -8.53
N GLY A 121 0.72 -11.75 -8.27
CA GLY A 121 1.49 -10.63 -8.80
C GLY A 121 2.95 -10.66 -8.37
N TYR A 122 3.24 -11.04 -7.12
CA TYR A 122 4.61 -11.15 -6.63
C TYR A 122 5.43 -12.15 -7.45
N GLU A 123 4.92 -13.35 -7.66
CA GLU A 123 5.58 -14.40 -8.42
C GLU A 123 5.78 -13.99 -9.88
N ARG A 124 4.81 -13.28 -10.47
CA ARG A 124 4.92 -12.69 -11.80
C ARG A 124 6.09 -11.71 -11.88
N LEU A 125 6.17 -10.79 -10.93
CA LEU A 125 7.20 -9.76 -10.90
C LEU A 125 8.59 -10.34 -10.64
N VAL A 126 8.72 -11.30 -9.71
CA VAL A 126 9.99 -12.01 -9.45
C VAL A 126 10.47 -12.77 -10.67
N ARG A 127 9.58 -13.49 -11.37
CA ARG A 127 9.95 -14.18 -12.63
C ARG A 127 10.39 -13.18 -13.70
N SER A 128 9.70 -12.06 -13.81
CA SER A 128 10.05 -11.00 -14.78
C SER A 128 11.38 -10.32 -14.48
N ALA A 129 11.89 -10.39 -13.24
CA ALA A 129 13.18 -9.83 -12.85
C ALA A 129 14.36 -10.72 -13.29
N GLN A 130 14.14 -11.99 -13.61
CA GLN A 130 15.21 -12.90 -14.03
C GLN A 130 15.92 -12.39 -15.29
N GLY A 131 17.26 -12.38 -15.25
CA GLY A 131 18.10 -11.88 -16.33
C GLY A 131 18.15 -10.35 -16.47
N ARG A 132 17.54 -9.59 -15.55
CA ARG A 132 17.54 -8.13 -15.52
C ARG A 132 18.41 -7.60 -14.39
N GLN A 133 19.02 -6.44 -14.60
CA GLN A 133 19.77 -5.72 -13.55
C GLN A 133 18.78 -4.96 -12.65
N VAL A 134 18.11 -5.68 -11.77
CA VAL A 134 17.15 -5.15 -10.80
C VAL A 134 17.23 -5.97 -9.52
N ALA A 135 17.36 -5.30 -8.39
CA ALA A 135 17.16 -5.89 -7.08
C ALA A 135 15.66 -5.86 -6.74
N VAL A 136 15.16 -6.99 -6.24
CA VAL A 136 13.78 -7.15 -5.76
C VAL A 136 13.84 -7.42 -4.27
N LEU A 137 13.25 -6.54 -3.47
CA LEU A 137 13.21 -6.66 -2.02
C LEU A 137 11.77 -6.64 -1.54
N PHE A 138 11.31 -7.74 -0.99
CA PHE A 138 10.04 -7.80 -0.28
C PHE A 138 10.23 -7.18 1.12
N ASP A 139 9.46 -6.12 1.41
CA ASP A 139 9.57 -5.37 2.66
C ASP A 139 8.49 -5.82 3.64
N ASP A 140 8.86 -6.77 4.49
CA ASP A 140 7.99 -7.39 5.48
C ASP A 140 7.77 -6.51 6.71
N ASP A 141 8.69 -5.58 6.99
CA ASP A 141 8.64 -4.72 8.17
C ASP A 141 7.85 -3.42 7.93
N LEU A 142 7.55 -3.11 6.68
CA LEU A 142 6.79 -1.93 6.33
C LEU A 142 5.30 -2.15 6.58
N HIS A 143 4.71 -1.35 7.47
CA HIS A 143 3.28 -1.32 7.72
C HIS A 143 2.59 -0.35 6.77
N ASP A 144 1.36 -0.66 6.39
CA ASP A 144 0.52 0.17 5.53
C ASP A 144 -0.78 0.53 6.27
N LEU A 145 -1.00 1.82 6.44
CA LEU A 145 -2.16 2.36 7.13
C LEU A 145 -2.94 3.27 6.19
N SER A 146 -4.23 3.01 6.08
CA SER A 146 -5.15 3.84 5.30
C SER A 146 -5.93 4.76 6.23
N LEU A 147 -5.64 6.06 6.19
CA LEU A 147 -6.38 7.11 6.90
C LEU A 147 -7.38 7.72 5.93
N GLN A 148 -8.67 7.55 6.19
CA GLN A 148 -9.75 7.93 5.29
C GLN A 148 -10.80 8.78 5.97
N GLY A 149 -11.49 9.62 5.20
CA GLY A 149 -12.58 10.48 5.62
C GLY A 149 -12.25 11.97 5.49
N PRO A 150 -13.28 12.84 5.57
CA PRO A 150 -13.13 14.28 5.32
C PRO A 150 -12.13 14.99 6.27
N ALA A 151 -11.96 14.51 7.49
CA ALA A 151 -11.02 15.07 8.46
C ALA A 151 -9.58 14.51 8.34
N ALA A 152 -9.34 13.53 7.46
CA ALA A 152 -8.02 12.88 7.33
C ALA A 152 -6.90 13.87 6.98
N VAL A 153 -7.14 14.70 5.97
CA VAL A 153 -6.15 15.69 5.54
C VAL A 153 -5.95 16.80 6.57
N ASP A 154 -6.98 17.18 7.31
CA ASP A 154 -6.91 18.19 8.36
C ASP A 154 -5.98 17.72 9.49
N PHE A 155 -6.17 16.48 9.93
CA PHE A 155 -5.29 15.84 10.91
C PHE A 155 -3.83 15.80 10.43
N LEU A 156 -3.59 15.35 9.20
CA LEU A 156 -2.23 15.28 8.68
C LEU A 156 -1.59 16.65 8.52
N ALA A 157 -2.37 17.68 8.18
CA ALA A 157 -1.87 19.05 7.98
C ALA A 157 -1.32 19.69 9.26
N GLU A 158 -1.74 19.23 10.43
CA GLU A 158 -1.17 19.67 11.72
C GLU A 158 0.27 19.16 11.92
N HIS A 159 0.66 18.10 11.21
CA HIS A 159 1.93 17.42 11.41
C HIS A 159 2.85 17.45 10.19
N VAL A 160 2.30 17.64 8.99
CA VAL A 160 3.04 17.57 7.72
C VAL A 160 2.73 18.83 6.90
N PRO A 161 3.62 19.82 6.90
CA PRO A 161 3.45 21.03 6.10
C PRO A 161 3.29 20.71 4.62
N GLY A 162 2.33 21.36 3.94
CA GLY A 162 2.10 21.20 2.50
C GLY A 162 1.34 19.93 2.10
N ILE A 163 0.90 19.08 3.04
CA ILE A 163 0.20 17.83 2.70
C ILE A 163 -1.11 18.08 1.93
N ARG A 164 -1.77 19.23 2.14
CA ARG A 164 -3.00 19.61 1.43
C ARG A 164 -2.79 19.76 -0.07
N ASP A 165 -1.58 20.13 -0.49
CA ASP A 165 -1.22 20.37 -1.88
C ASP A 165 -0.74 19.09 -2.60
N LEU A 166 -0.61 17.97 -1.87
CA LEU A 166 -0.22 16.69 -2.46
C LEU A 166 -1.27 16.26 -3.50
N PRO A 167 -0.93 16.17 -4.81
CA PRO A 167 -1.90 15.79 -5.82
C PRO A 167 -2.32 14.31 -5.69
N TYR A 168 -3.48 13.98 -6.25
CA TYR A 168 -3.93 12.58 -6.32
C TYR A 168 -2.94 11.73 -7.14
N PHE A 169 -2.70 10.50 -6.74
CA PHE A 169 -1.64 9.61 -7.23
C PHE A 169 -0.22 10.20 -7.11
N HIS A 170 0.02 10.97 -6.05
CA HIS A 170 1.36 11.37 -5.65
C HIS A 170 1.68 10.91 -4.23
N HIS A 171 2.96 10.90 -3.91
CA HIS A 171 3.46 10.55 -2.60
C HIS A 171 4.66 11.44 -2.23
N LEU A 172 4.92 11.54 -0.95
CA LEU A 172 6.09 12.21 -0.40
C LEU A 172 6.69 11.36 0.73
N GLN A 173 7.99 11.48 0.92
CA GLN A 173 8.69 10.92 2.06
C GLN A 173 8.89 12.02 3.09
N THR A 174 8.55 11.75 4.35
CA THR A 174 8.60 12.71 5.43
C THR A 174 8.81 12.02 6.78
N ARG A 175 8.65 12.77 7.85
CA ARG A 175 8.59 12.22 9.22
C ARG A 175 7.26 12.56 9.85
N LEU A 176 6.62 11.55 10.45
CA LEU A 176 5.41 11.72 11.24
C LEU A 176 5.67 11.14 12.63
N PHE A 177 5.43 11.93 13.67
CA PHE A 177 5.73 11.58 15.07
C PHE A 177 7.18 11.09 15.28
N GLY A 178 8.13 11.72 14.58
CA GLY A 178 9.55 11.37 14.64
C GLY A 178 9.95 10.08 13.87
N LYS A 179 9.02 9.40 13.22
CA LYS A 179 9.29 8.20 12.42
C LYS A 179 9.33 8.54 10.92
N PRO A 180 10.22 7.91 10.13
CA PRO A 180 10.19 8.05 8.68
C PRO A 180 8.93 7.38 8.14
N VAL A 181 8.23 8.08 7.24
CA VAL A 181 7.02 7.58 6.59
C VAL A 181 6.99 8.00 5.12
N MET A 182 6.34 7.21 4.29
CA MET A 182 5.85 7.65 3.00
C MET A 182 4.34 7.89 3.11
N ILE A 183 3.90 9.07 2.73
CA ILE A 183 2.47 9.40 2.66
C ILE A 183 2.09 9.48 1.19
N SER A 184 1.07 8.74 0.80
CA SER A 184 0.52 8.77 -0.55
C SER A 184 -0.94 9.20 -0.54
N ARG A 185 -1.34 9.98 -1.55
CA ARG A 185 -2.73 10.31 -1.80
C ARG A 185 -3.27 9.39 -2.88
N THR A 186 -3.60 8.17 -2.48
CA THR A 186 -4.12 7.10 -3.33
C THR A 186 -5.23 6.36 -2.59
N GLY A 187 -6.08 5.63 -3.31
CA GLY A 187 -7.11 4.82 -2.69
C GLY A 187 -7.97 4.14 -3.74
N TYR A 188 -8.72 3.13 -3.30
CA TYR A 188 -9.63 2.33 -4.11
C TYR A 188 -11.05 2.24 -3.51
N THR A 189 -11.26 2.80 -2.32
CA THR A 189 -12.56 2.75 -1.62
C THR A 189 -13.56 3.80 -2.11
N GLY A 190 -13.09 4.84 -2.83
CA GLY A 190 -13.89 5.98 -3.23
C GLY A 190 -14.06 7.04 -2.14
N GLU A 191 -13.58 6.78 -0.91
CA GLU A 191 -13.55 7.77 0.15
C GLU A 191 -12.30 8.66 0.02
N ARG A 192 -12.40 9.88 0.56
CA ARG A 192 -11.25 10.79 0.65
C ARG A 192 -10.27 10.28 1.73
N GLY A 193 -8.97 10.33 1.42
CA GLY A 193 -7.92 9.95 2.33
C GLY A 193 -6.56 10.37 1.81
#